data_6f11a6f0ea81697096ba2ab4749b99cf
#
_entry.id   6f11a6f0ea81697096ba2ab4749b99cf
#
_cell.length_a   1.000
_cell.length_b   1.000
_cell.length_c   1.000
_cell.angle_alpha   90.00
_cell.angle_beta   90.00
_cell.angle_gamma   90.00
#
_symmetry.space_group_name_H-M   'P 1'
#
loop_
_entity.id
_entity.type
_entity.pdbx_description
1 polymer ?
#
loop_
_entity_poly.entity_id
_entity_poly.type
_entity_poly.pdbx_seq_one_letter_code
_entity_poly.pdbx_strand_id
1 'polypeptide(L)'
;MDLESKKAVTRIHNGIRWDIRHVEDRVWLSRSTIDKKHPGEWIPTHESVVEYLDGQWLLTTWTILSDFPARAIYYTTFREALAEAKAHVDLQV
;
A
#
# COMPACT_ATOMS: atom_id res chain seq x y z
N MET A 1 -1.01 17.78 -16.35
CA MET A 1 -0.02 17.51 -15.32
C MET A 1 -0.62 16.66 -14.24
N ASP A 2 0.09 15.64 -13.83
CA ASP A 2 -0.37 14.79 -12.76
C ASP A 2 -0.03 15.42 -11.40
N LEU A 3 -1.03 15.96 -10.75
CA LEU A 3 -0.88 16.58 -9.44
C LEU A 3 -1.06 15.57 -8.31
N GLU A 4 -1.55 14.38 -8.63
CA GLU A 4 -1.93 13.41 -7.60
C GLU A 4 -0.78 12.50 -7.19
N SER A 5 0.15 12.25 -8.10
CA SER A 5 1.22 11.29 -7.83
C SER A 5 2.54 11.84 -8.33
N LYS A 6 3.38 12.29 -7.40
CA LYS A 6 4.72 12.75 -7.73
C LYS A 6 5.67 11.60 -8.01
N LYS A 7 5.40 10.45 -7.41
CA LYS A 7 6.15 9.23 -7.64
C LYS A 7 5.19 8.06 -7.65
N ALA A 8 5.28 7.27 -8.69
CA ALA A 8 4.52 6.03 -8.78
C ALA A 8 5.49 4.96 -9.25
N VAL A 9 5.57 3.87 -8.52
CA VAL A 9 6.42 2.73 -8.83
C VAL A 9 5.57 1.48 -8.86
N THR A 10 5.70 0.70 -9.92
CA THR A 10 5.06 -0.60 -10.04
C THR A 10 6.13 -1.66 -10.11
N ARG A 11 5.98 -2.71 -9.33
CA ARG A 11 6.86 -3.88 -9.35
C ARG A 11 6.03 -5.12 -9.52
N ILE A 12 6.48 -6.03 -10.39
CA ILE A 12 5.80 -7.30 -10.65
C ILE A 12 6.81 -8.42 -10.48
N HIS A 13 6.43 -9.40 -9.68
CA HIS A 13 7.29 -10.56 -9.43
C HIS A 13 6.44 -11.78 -9.08
N ASN A 14 6.64 -12.88 -9.82
CA ASN A 14 5.96 -14.15 -9.60
C ASN A 14 4.43 -14.04 -9.51
N GLY A 15 3.81 -13.27 -10.43
CA GLY A 15 2.37 -13.13 -10.45
C GLY A 15 1.80 -12.21 -9.40
N ILE A 16 2.66 -11.49 -8.69
CA ILE A 16 2.26 -10.49 -7.69
C ILE A 16 2.68 -9.11 -8.21
N ARG A 17 1.80 -8.16 -8.04
CA ARG A 17 2.06 -6.77 -8.40
C ARG A 17 1.98 -5.89 -7.16
N TRP A 18 2.97 -5.04 -6.99
CA TRP A 18 2.97 -3.99 -5.96
C TRP A 18 2.95 -2.64 -6.63
N ASP A 19 2.10 -1.77 -6.14
CA ASP A 19 2.06 -0.37 -6.56
C ASP A 19 2.36 0.50 -5.35
N ILE A 20 3.31 1.40 -5.50
CA ILE A 20 3.69 2.36 -4.48
C ILE A 20 3.48 3.75 -5.06
N ARG A 21 2.66 4.55 -4.41
CA ARG A 21 2.32 5.88 -4.89
C ARG A 21 2.53 6.90 -3.78
N HIS A 22 3.25 7.96 -4.10
CA HIS A 22 3.40 9.12 -3.23
C HIS A 22 2.45 10.20 -3.70
N VAL A 23 1.46 10.52 -2.88
CA VAL A 23 0.45 11.52 -3.19
C VAL A 23 0.42 12.53 -2.05
N GLU A 24 0.93 13.73 -2.31
CA GLU A 24 1.08 14.78 -1.31
C GLU A 24 1.86 14.27 -0.09
N ASP A 25 1.23 14.24 1.08
CA ASP A 25 1.84 13.77 2.33
C ASP A 25 1.41 12.34 2.70
N ARG A 26 1.00 11.57 1.69
CA ARG A 26 0.60 10.17 1.87
C ARG A 26 1.44 9.24 1.02
N VAL A 27 1.59 8.03 1.51
CA VAL A 27 2.19 6.94 0.73
C VAL A 27 1.19 5.80 0.70
N TRP A 28 0.81 5.41 -0.51
CA TRP A 28 -0.08 4.27 -0.75
C TRP A 28 0.73 3.08 -1.22
N LEU A 29 0.51 1.95 -0.59
CA LEU A 29 1.08 0.69 -1.02
C LEU A 29 -0.07 -0.29 -1.26
N SER A 30 -0.06 -0.96 -2.41
CA SER A 30 -1.04 -2.00 -2.69
C SER A 30 -0.36 -3.23 -3.26
N ARG A 31 -0.95 -4.39 -2.97
CA ARG A 31 -0.54 -5.67 -3.50
C ARG A 31 -1.71 -6.28 -4.23
N SER A 32 -1.46 -6.81 -5.42
CA SER A 32 -2.48 -7.43 -6.25
C SER A 32 -1.98 -8.75 -6.79
N THR A 33 -2.91 -9.66 -7.05
CA THR A 33 -2.62 -10.93 -7.72
C THR A 33 -3.27 -10.95 -9.09
N ILE A 34 -2.74 -11.80 -9.97
CA ILE A 34 -3.32 -11.94 -11.30
C ILE A 34 -4.65 -12.68 -11.21
N ASP A 35 -5.62 -12.23 -11.98
CA ASP A 35 -6.90 -12.93 -12.09
C ASP A 35 -6.76 -14.01 -13.15
N LYS A 36 -6.81 -15.26 -12.75
CA LYS A 36 -6.68 -16.40 -13.66
C LYS A 36 -7.86 -16.53 -14.60
N LYS A 37 -9.03 -16.03 -14.21
CA LYS A 37 -10.24 -16.06 -15.05
C LYS A 37 -10.27 -14.93 -16.06
N HIS A 38 -9.57 -13.84 -15.78
CA HIS A 38 -9.53 -12.64 -16.63
C HIS A 38 -8.07 -12.24 -16.83
N PRO A 39 -7.36 -12.90 -17.75
CA PRO A 39 -5.94 -12.60 -17.98
C PRO A 39 -5.71 -11.12 -18.30
N GLY A 40 -4.74 -10.53 -17.64
CA GLY A 40 -4.45 -9.11 -17.79
C GLY A 40 -5.07 -8.23 -16.72
N GLU A 41 -5.95 -8.78 -15.90
CA GLU A 41 -6.54 -8.05 -14.78
C GLU A 41 -5.84 -8.39 -13.48
N TRP A 42 -5.75 -7.40 -12.60
CA TRP A 42 -5.13 -7.54 -11.29
C TRP A 42 -6.19 -7.39 -10.21
N ILE A 43 -6.17 -8.29 -9.24
CA ILE A 43 -7.11 -8.25 -8.11
C ILE A 43 -6.36 -7.73 -6.89
N PRO A 44 -6.73 -6.57 -6.35
CA PRO A 44 -6.11 -6.06 -5.13
C PRO A 44 -6.40 -6.99 -3.95
N THR A 45 -5.39 -7.24 -3.12
CA THR A 45 -5.52 -8.10 -1.95
C THR A 45 -5.18 -7.40 -0.65
N HIS A 46 -4.16 -6.57 -0.65
CA HIS A 46 -3.66 -5.88 0.54
C HIS A 46 -3.38 -4.42 0.22
N GLU A 47 -3.69 -3.55 1.16
CA GLU A 47 -3.35 -2.14 1.02
C GLU A 47 -2.86 -1.56 2.34
N SER A 48 -1.97 -0.58 2.23
CA SER A 48 -1.45 0.20 3.34
C SER A 48 -1.42 1.66 2.94
N VAL A 49 -1.75 2.54 3.88
CA VAL A 49 -1.63 3.98 3.68
C VAL A 49 -0.91 4.57 4.87
N VAL A 50 0.14 5.34 4.61
CA VAL A 50 0.86 6.09 5.62
C VAL A 50 0.59 7.57 5.38
N GLU A 51 0.09 8.27 6.39
CA GLU A 51 -0.18 9.71 6.29
C GLU A 51 0.21 10.43 7.57
N TYR A 52 0.57 11.70 7.43
CA TYR A 52 0.94 12.52 8.57
C TYR A 52 -0.31 13.22 9.11
N LEU A 53 -0.61 13.00 10.38
CA LEU A 53 -1.76 13.60 11.06
C LEU A 53 -1.37 14.03 12.46
N ASP A 54 -1.59 15.30 12.76
CA ASP A 54 -1.42 15.85 14.11
C ASP A 54 -0.08 15.52 14.76
N GLY A 55 1.00 15.64 13.99
CA GLY A 55 2.33 15.41 14.51
C GLY A 55 2.76 13.95 14.58
N GLN A 56 1.92 13.04 14.11
CA GLN A 56 2.22 11.61 14.10
C GLN A 56 1.98 11.01 12.73
N TRP A 57 2.53 9.83 12.52
CA TRP A 57 2.36 9.09 11.27
C TRP A 57 1.32 7.99 11.47
N LEU A 58 0.20 8.12 10.81
CA LEU A 58 -0.88 7.14 10.88
C LEU A 58 -0.70 6.11 9.78
N LEU A 59 -0.62 4.85 10.16
CA LEU A 59 -0.63 3.72 9.25
C LEU A 59 -2.00 3.06 9.31
N THR A 60 -2.68 3.00 8.17
CA THR A 60 -3.92 2.25 8.01
C THR A 60 -3.65 1.07 7.09
N THR A 61 -4.01 -0.12 7.53
CA THR A 61 -3.82 -1.34 6.76
C THR A 61 -5.11 -2.12 6.67
N TRP A 62 -5.33 -2.77 5.53
CA TRP A 62 -6.47 -3.67 5.36
C TRP A 62 -6.18 -4.74 4.32
N THR A 63 -6.97 -5.81 4.41
CA THR A 63 -6.95 -6.93 3.47
C THR A 63 -8.32 -6.98 2.81
N ILE A 64 -8.35 -6.85 1.50
CA ILE A 64 -9.60 -6.64 0.76
C ILE A 64 -10.53 -7.86 0.81
N LEU A 65 -9.95 -9.06 0.82
CA LEU A 65 -10.72 -10.30 0.82
C LEU A 65 -10.99 -10.85 2.23
N SER A 66 -10.77 -10.03 3.26
CA SER A 66 -10.93 -10.45 4.65
C SER A 66 -12.12 -9.74 5.28
N ASP A 67 -12.82 -10.44 6.17
CA ASP A 67 -13.88 -9.85 6.98
C ASP A 67 -13.33 -9.02 8.14
N PHE A 68 -12.01 -9.00 8.31
CA PHE A 68 -11.39 -8.22 9.38
C PHE A 68 -11.42 -6.72 9.05
N PRO A 69 -11.72 -5.88 10.04
CA PRO A 69 -11.73 -4.44 9.82
C PRO A 69 -10.33 -3.90 9.54
N ALA A 70 -10.28 -2.74 8.92
CA ALA A 70 -9.03 -2.02 8.75
C ALA A 70 -8.41 -1.71 10.11
N ARG A 71 -7.09 -1.70 10.18
CA ARG A 71 -6.33 -1.39 11.39
C ARG A 71 -5.63 -0.05 11.22
N ALA A 72 -5.63 0.74 12.28
CA ALA A 72 -4.98 2.03 12.28
C ALA A 72 -4.05 2.12 13.48
N ILE A 73 -2.78 2.45 13.25
CA ILE A 73 -1.75 2.55 14.28
C ILE A 73 -0.95 3.82 14.04
N TYR A 74 -0.69 4.57 15.12
CA TYR A 74 0.15 5.75 15.06
C TYR A 74 1.59 5.41 15.38
N TYR A 75 2.49 6.03 14.62
CA TYR A 75 3.94 5.91 14.80
C TYR A 75 4.55 7.29 14.98
N THR A 76 5.66 7.35 15.69
CA THR A 76 6.36 8.61 15.90
C THR A 76 7.21 9.02 14.71
N THR A 77 7.65 8.07 13.90
CA THR A 77 8.48 8.36 12.72
C THR A 77 7.87 7.77 11.46
N PHE A 78 8.14 8.46 10.35
CA PHE A 78 7.75 7.98 9.02
C PHE A 78 8.41 6.64 8.70
N ARG A 79 9.67 6.49 9.08
CA ARG A 79 10.43 5.25 8.80
C ARG A 79 9.77 4.03 9.41
N GLU A 80 9.32 4.14 10.65
CA GLU A 80 8.64 3.03 11.33
C GLU A 80 7.32 2.68 10.65
N ALA A 81 6.51 3.70 10.39
CA ALA A 81 5.22 3.51 9.73
C ALA A 81 5.40 2.89 8.33
N LEU A 82 6.37 3.39 7.56
CA LEU A 82 6.62 2.86 6.22
C LEU A 82 7.12 1.42 6.25
N ALA A 83 7.96 1.07 7.21
CA ALA A 83 8.45 -0.31 7.36
C ALA A 83 7.28 -1.27 7.61
N GLU A 84 6.37 -0.89 8.48
CA GLU A 84 5.18 -1.71 8.77
C GLU A 84 4.22 -1.75 7.58
N ALA A 85 4.09 -0.65 6.84
CA ALA A 85 3.28 -0.62 5.64
C ALA A 85 3.80 -1.59 4.58
N LYS A 86 5.12 -1.63 4.39
CA LYS A 86 5.77 -2.55 3.45
C LYS A 86 5.61 -4.00 3.90
N ALA A 87 5.71 -4.24 5.20
CA ALA A 87 5.54 -5.58 5.75
C ALA A 87 4.12 -6.10 5.53
N HIS A 88 3.12 -5.24 5.68
CA HIS A 88 1.73 -5.63 5.49
C HIS A 88 1.45 -6.12 4.06
N VAL A 89 2.01 -5.44 3.07
CA VAL A 89 1.83 -5.84 1.67
C VAL A 89 2.89 -6.85 1.22
N ASP A 90 3.77 -7.27 2.12
CA ASP A 90 4.85 -8.23 1.85
C ASP A 90 5.65 -7.83 0.61
N LEU A 91 6.12 -6.58 0.61
CA LEU A 91 6.83 -6.03 -0.54
C LEU A 91 8.14 -6.79 -0.78
N GLN A 92 8.22 -7.41 -1.93
CA GLN A 92 9.42 -8.09 -2.40
C GLN A 92 10.23 -7.14 -3.28
N VAL A 93 11.49 -6.97 -2.98
CA VAL A 93 12.34 -6.02 -3.70
C VAL A 93 13.32 -6.76 -4.59
#